data_03ac6dc60938add4809bd2183a780ba5
#
_entry.id   03ac6dc60938add4809bd2183a780ba5
#
_cell.length_a   1.000
_cell.length_b   1.000
_cell.length_c   1.000
_cell.angle_alpha   90.00
_cell.angle_beta   90.00
_cell.angle_gamma   90.00
#
_symmetry.space_group_name_H-M   'P 1'
#
loop_
_entity.id
_entity.type
_entity.pdbx_description
1 polymer ?
#
loop_
_entity_poly.entity_id
_entity_poly.type
_entity_poly.pdbx_seq_one_letter_code
_entity_poly.pdbx_strand_id
1 'polypeptide(L)'
;PVILYINTGKKEYLDAAIHGIQKVYKYHGLADGIPSGNEAHDGNMPNEVHETCCVSDAQWALGYFLQATGDVQWADLMEKICFNAAFSVVWKDFKSLQYYSSPNQVIAKNNSSFCMYVGGQDRMAYRIAHGPACCNGNMNRMIPLFCSRQWMKKGDNGIVAAMYAPSSFTTKLKGSKNEITIQEETNYPFEETIRFRM
;
A
#
# COMPACT_ATOMS: atom_id res chain seq x y z
N PRO A 1 6.95 -15.85 -1.93
CA PRO A 1 6.41 -16.89 -2.83
C PRO A 1 5.82 -16.32 -4.12
N VAL A 2 5.04 -15.19 -4.10
CA VAL A 2 4.44 -14.62 -5.31
C VAL A 2 5.49 -14.25 -6.38
N ILE A 3 6.62 -13.70 -6.00
CA ILE A 3 7.74 -13.40 -6.92
C ILE A 3 8.32 -14.70 -7.53
N LEU A 4 8.38 -15.77 -6.76
CA LEU A 4 8.79 -17.09 -7.30
C LEU A 4 7.80 -17.58 -8.35
N TYR A 5 6.50 -17.41 -8.11
CA TYR A 5 5.48 -17.73 -9.12
C TYR A 5 5.68 -16.93 -10.41
N ILE A 6 5.87 -15.61 -10.31
CA ILE A 6 6.07 -14.74 -11.49
C ILE A 6 7.29 -15.20 -12.33
N ASN A 7 8.35 -15.69 -11.68
CA ASN A 7 9.57 -16.11 -12.36
C ASN A 7 9.57 -17.56 -12.82
N THR A 8 8.78 -18.45 -12.20
CA THR A 8 8.84 -19.90 -12.47
C THR A 8 7.56 -20.45 -13.10
N GLY A 9 6.43 -19.73 -13.01
CA GLY A 9 5.12 -20.21 -13.42
C GLY A 9 4.54 -21.32 -12.52
N LYS A 10 5.21 -21.71 -11.45
CA LYS A 10 4.78 -22.80 -10.58
C LYS A 10 3.65 -22.36 -9.66
N LYS A 11 2.44 -22.87 -9.94
CA LYS A 11 1.19 -22.47 -9.25
C LYS A 11 1.24 -22.68 -7.74
N GLU A 12 1.97 -23.67 -7.27
CA GLU A 12 2.15 -23.95 -5.84
C GLU A 12 2.66 -22.75 -5.03
N TYR A 13 3.52 -21.91 -5.63
CA TYR A 13 4.01 -20.68 -4.98
C TYR A 13 2.93 -19.60 -4.88
N LEU A 14 2.08 -19.48 -5.91
CA LEU A 14 0.96 -18.56 -5.89
C LEU A 14 -0.08 -18.98 -4.85
N ASP A 15 -0.47 -20.24 -4.84
CA ASP A 15 -1.46 -20.78 -3.91
C ASP A 15 -0.99 -20.62 -2.46
N ALA A 16 0.28 -20.91 -2.18
CA ALA A 16 0.86 -20.70 -0.85
C ALA A 16 0.88 -19.21 -0.47
N ALA A 17 1.21 -18.32 -1.41
CA ALA A 17 1.22 -16.88 -1.17
C ALA A 17 -0.19 -16.34 -0.86
N ILE A 18 -1.18 -16.71 -1.68
CA ILE A 18 -2.58 -16.31 -1.49
C ILE A 18 -3.11 -16.82 -0.14
N HIS A 19 -2.88 -18.10 0.15
CA HIS A 19 -3.30 -18.67 1.43
C HIS A 19 -2.67 -17.96 2.63
N GLY A 20 -1.37 -17.64 2.53
CA GLY A 20 -0.65 -16.90 3.57
C GLY A 20 -1.24 -15.51 3.80
N ILE A 21 -1.37 -14.71 2.74
CA ILE A 21 -1.88 -13.33 2.85
C ILE A 21 -3.33 -13.29 3.35
N GLN A 22 -4.18 -14.22 2.89
CA GLN A 22 -5.56 -14.32 3.36
C GLN A 22 -5.64 -14.61 4.87
N LYS A 23 -4.76 -15.49 5.39
CA LYS A 23 -4.67 -15.71 6.84
C LYS A 23 -4.24 -14.46 7.59
N VAL A 24 -3.23 -13.75 7.10
CA VAL A 24 -2.77 -12.50 7.70
C VAL A 24 -3.92 -11.51 7.81
N TYR A 25 -4.64 -11.25 6.73
CA TYR A 25 -5.77 -10.32 6.75
C TYR A 25 -6.95 -10.80 7.59
N LYS A 26 -7.23 -12.09 7.60
CA LYS A 26 -8.32 -12.67 8.41
C LYS A 26 -8.10 -12.46 9.91
N TYR A 27 -6.88 -12.61 10.37
CA TYR A 27 -6.58 -12.63 11.81
C TYR A 27 -5.95 -11.34 12.33
N HIS A 28 -5.40 -10.52 11.43
CA HIS A 28 -4.61 -9.35 11.79
C HIS A 28 -4.97 -8.09 11.00
N GLY A 29 -5.91 -8.15 10.04
CA GLY A 29 -6.30 -6.99 9.22
C GLY A 29 -7.01 -5.91 10.03
N LEU A 30 -6.53 -4.67 9.92
CA LEU A 30 -7.11 -3.49 10.55
C LEU A 30 -8.01 -2.72 9.59
N ALA A 31 -8.76 -1.76 10.12
CA ALA A 31 -9.77 -1.02 9.38
C ALA A 31 -9.22 -0.18 8.22
N ASP A 32 -8.00 0.28 8.29
CA ASP A 32 -7.29 1.05 7.25
C ASP A 32 -6.62 0.21 6.16
N GLY A 33 -6.76 -1.13 6.25
CA GLY A 33 -6.25 -2.07 5.28
C GLY A 33 -4.85 -2.62 5.57
N ILE A 34 -4.22 -2.23 6.68
CA ILE A 34 -2.92 -2.75 7.09
C ILE A 34 -3.12 -3.88 8.11
N PRO A 35 -2.36 -4.98 8.03
CA PRO A 35 -2.28 -5.93 9.14
C PRO A 35 -1.63 -5.29 10.37
N SER A 36 -2.11 -5.64 11.56
CA SER A 36 -1.44 -5.25 12.80
C SER A 36 0.02 -5.69 12.81
N GLY A 37 0.89 -4.87 13.36
CA GLY A 37 2.31 -5.16 13.42
C GLY A 37 3.06 -4.16 14.29
N ASN A 38 3.38 -4.61 15.50
CA ASN A 38 4.27 -3.92 16.44
C ASN A 38 5.53 -4.76 16.70
N GLU A 39 6.23 -5.15 15.64
CA GLU A 39 7.28 -6.17 15.51
C GLU A 39 6.72 -7.60 15.38
N ALA A 40 5.45 -7.82 15.68
CA ALA A 40 4.72 -9.08 15.49
C ALA A 40 3.26 -8.79 15.10
N HIS A 41 2.57 -9.79 14.61
CA HIS A 41 1.13 -9.70 14.38
C HIS A 41 0.37 -9.97 15.66
N ASP A 42 -0.43 -9.00 16.13
CA ASP A 42 -1.07 -9.05 17.45
C ASP A 42 -2.60 -9.22 17.42
N GLY A 43 -3.15 -9.60 16.27
CA GLY A 43 -4.60 -9.72 16.14
C GLY A 43 -5.22 -8.54 15.39
N ASN A 44 -6.53 -8.37 15.53
CA ASN A 44 -7.30 -7.34 14.82
C ASN A 44 -8.21 -6.53 15.76
N MET A 45 -7.80 -6.40 17.02
CA MET A 45 -8.56 -5.61 17.98
C MET A 45 -8.48 -4.11 17.64
N PRO A 46 -9.49 -3.31 18.02
CA PRO A 46 -9.55 -1.88 17.68
C PRO A 46 -8.38 -1.03 18.20
N ASN A 47 -7.67 -1.51 19.19
CA ASN A 47 -6.50 -0.84 19.78
C ASN A 47 -5.16 -1.32 19.22
N GLU A 48 -5.17 -2.26 18.27
CA GLU A 48 -3.95 -2.71 17.64
C GLU A 48 -3.35 -1.62 16.75
N VAL A 49 -2.04 -1.69 16.62
CA VAL A 49 -1.24 -0.74 15.85
C VAL A 49 -0.58 -1.44 14.67
N HIS A 50 -0.17 -0.64 13.72
CA HIS A 50 0.78 -1.06 12.68
C HIS A 50 1.97 -0.11 12.63
N GLU A 51 3.10 -0.63 12.21
CA GLU A 51 4.31 0.11 11.93
C GLU A 51 4.23 0.76 10.54
N THR A 52 4.82 1.94 10.37
CA THR A 52 4.90 2.59 9.05
C THR A 52 5.62 1.73 7.99
N CYS A 53 6.56 0.87 8.41
CA CYS A 53 7.15 -0.13 7.52
C CYS A 53 6.11 -1.07 6.93
N CYS A 54 5.11 -1.49 7.71
CA CYS A 54 4.03 -2.38 7.26
C CYS A 54 3.23 -1.74 6.10
N VAL A 55 3.05 -0.42 6.11
CA VAL A 55 2.37 0.31 5.02
C VAL A 55 3.14 0.15 3.70
N SER A 56 4.45 0.35 3.74
CA SER A 56 5.30 0.21 2.56
C SER A 56 5.38 -1.23 2.07
N ASP A 57 5.52 -2.17 2.97
CA ASP A 57 5.65 -3.59 2.63
C ASP A 57 4.35 -4.18 2.12
N ALA A 58 3.20 -3.75 2.65
CA ALA A 58 1.90 -4.12 2.14
C ALA A 58 1.71 -3.60 0.70
N GLN A 59 1.99 -2.33 0.43
CA GLN A 59 1.92 -1.77 -0.93
C GLN A 59 2.82 -2.54 -1.90
N TRP A 60 4.02 -2.88 -1.46
CA TRP A 60 4.95 -3.66 -2.29
C TRP A 60 4.44 -5.06 -2.57
N ALA A 61 4.04 -5.79 -1.53
CA ALA A 61 3.55 -7.16 -1.65
C ALA A 61 2.27 -7.24 -2.50
N LEU A 62 1.28 -6.39 -2.23
CA LEU A 62 0.01 -6.35 -2.96
C LEU A 62 0.19 -6.00 -4.43
N GLY A 63 1.14 -5.12 -4.77
CA GLY A 63 1.51 -4.84 -6.15
C GLY A 63 1.99 -6.07 -6.92
N TYR A 64 2.69 -6.99 -6.27
CA TYR A 64 3.07 -8.27 -6.89
C TYR A 64 1.89 -9.25 -6.97
N PHE A 65 0.98 -9.27 -6.01
CA PHE A 65 -0.25 -10.06 -6.11
C PHE A 65 -1.12 -9.58 -7.28
N LEU A 66 -1.29 -8.27 -7.42
CA LEU A 66 -2.00 -7.67 -8.54
C LEU A 66 -1.35 -8.06 -9.88
N GLN A 67 -0.04 -7.95 -9.99
CA GLN A 67 0.71 -8.33 -11.20
C GLN A 67 0.58 -9.82 -11.52
N ALA A 68 0.58 -10.68 -10.50
CA ALA A 68 0.54 -12.13 -10.68
C ALA A 68 -0.86 -12.66 -11.06
N THR A 69 -1.91 -12.02 -10.58
CA THR A 69 -3.28 -12.53 -10.68
C THR A 69 -4.20 -11.69 -11.57
N GLY A 70 -3.95 -10.38 -11.65
CA GLY A 70 -4.88 -9.41 -12.25
C GLY A 70 -6.18 -9.25 -11.45
N ASP A 71 -6.21 -9.73 -10.20
CA ASP A 71 -7.40 -9.67 -9.35
C ASP A 71 -7.53 -8.29 -8.71
N VAL A 72 -8.66 -7.63 -8.97
CA VAL A 72 -8.94 -6.26 -8.54
C VAL A 72 -8.96 -6.08 -7.02
N GLN A 73 -9.23 -7.13 -6.24
CA GLN A 73 -9.19 -7.06 -4.78
C GLN A 73 -7.87 -6.51 -4.23
N TRP A 74 -6.77 -6.79 -4.92
CA TRP A 74 -5.45 -6.30 -4.52
C TRP A 74 -5.27 -4.81 -4.81
N ALA A 75 -5.85 -4.33 -5.92
CA ALA A 75 -5.88 -2.91 -6.25
C ALA A 75 -6.74 -2.13 -5.25
N ASP A 76 -7.95 -2.61 -4.95
CA ASP A 76 -8.85 -2.00 -3.96
C ASP A 76 -8.18 -1.90 -2.59
N LEU A 77 -7.45 -2.95 -2.19
CA LEU A 77 -6.72 -2.94 -0.92
C LEU A 77 -5.55 -1.97 -0.94
N MET A 78 -4.81 -1.86 -2.05
CA MET A 78 -3.74 -0.88 -2.22
C MET A 78 -4.28 0.56 -2.16
N GLU A 79 -5.40 0.85 -2.78
CA GLU A 79 -6.07 2.16 -2.70
C GLU A 79 -6.49 2.49 -1.26
N LYS A 80 -7.15 1.53 -0.60
CA LYS A 80 -7.54 1.68 0.81
C LYS A 80 -6.36 2.02 1.70
N ILE A 81 -5.26 1.30 1.55
CA ILE A 81 -4.02 1.54 2.31
C ILE A 81 -3.44 2.92 1.97
N CYS A 82 -3.36 3.26 0.69
CA CYS A 82 -2.77 4.51 0.25
C CYS A 82 -3.54 5.72 0.80
N PHE A 83 -4.86 5.75 0.60
CA PHE A 83 -5.67 6.91 0.97
C PHE A 83 -6.01 6.99 2.47
N ASN A 84 -5.80 5.92 3.23
CA ASN A 84 -6.01 5.93 4.69
C ASN A 84 -4.68 5.84 5.45
N ALA A 85 -4.01 4.68 5.45
CA ALA A 85 -2.82 4.47 6.26
C ALA A 85 -1.62 5.31 5.80
N ALA A 86 -1.29 5.31 4.49
CA ALA A 86 -0.07 5.93 4.00
C ALA A 86 -0.03 7.45 4.22
N PHE A 87 -1.16 8.14 4.01
CA PHE A 87 -1.24 9.58 4.27
C PHE A 87 -1.38 9.90 5.76
N SER A 88 -1.91 8.99 6.58
CA SER A 88 -2.07 9.23 8.01
C SER A 88 -0.76 9.11 8.80
N VAL A 89 0.17 8.26 8.36
CA VAL A 89 1.43 8.04 9.08
C VAL A 89 2.47 9.14 8.83
N VAL A 90 2.25 10.03 7.86
CA VAL A 90 3.14 11.15 7.56
C VAL A 90 2.45 12.48 7.82
N TRP A 91 3.21 13.47 8.27
CA TRP A 91 2.68 14.82 8.39
C TRP A 91 2.50 15.45 7.02
N LYS A 92 1.59 16.41 6.90
CA LYS A 92 1.17 17.04 5.63
C LYS A 92 2.31 17.58 4.75
N ASP A 93 3.47 17.87 5.31
CA ASP A 93 4.65 18.36 4.59
C ASP A 93 5.69 17.25 4.32
N PHE A 94 5.38 16.02 4.68
CA PHE A 94 6.23 14.83 4.54
C PHE A 94 7.59 14.90 5.27
N LYS A 95 7.74 15.82 6.24
CA LYS A 95 8.98 15.98 7.00
C LYS A 95 9.01 15.23 8.32
N SER A 96 7.88 14.70 8.75
CA SER A 96 7.79 13.88 9.95
C SER A 96 6.79 12.74 9.77
N LEU A 97 6.95 11.70 10.55
CA LEU A 97 6.13 10.50 10.51
C LEU A 97 5.88 9.95 11.91
N GLN A 98 4.85 9.14 12.02
CA GLN A 98 4.67 8.23 13.15
C GLN A 98 5.46 6.93 12.88
N TYR A 99 6.07 6.35 13.90
CA TYR A 99 6.62 5.00 13.78
C TYR A 99 5.49 3.97 13.87
N TYR A 100 4.66 4.07 14.91
CA TYR A 100 3.42 3.32 15.06
C TYR A 100 2.20 4.22 14.89
N SER A 101 1.17 3.69 14.27
CA SER A 101 -0.15 4.30 14.19
C SER A 101 -1.26 3.26 14.32
N SER A 102 -2.47 3.71 14.57
CA SER A 102 -3.65 2.85 14.66
C SER A 102 -4.82 3.54 13.95
N PRO A 103 -5.70 2.81 13.25
CA PRO A 103 -6.87 3.40 12.63
C PRO A 103 -7.83 4.07 13.63
N ASN A 104 -7.77 3.70 14.91
CA ASN A 104 -8.57 4.28 15.99
C ASN A 104 -7.79 5.26 16.88
N GLN A 105 -6.61 5.68 16.46
CA GLN A 105 -5.82 6.66 17.20
C GLN A 105 -6.50 8.04 17.19
N VAL A 106 -6.89 8.53 18.37
CA VAL A 106 -7.60 9.81 18.49
C VAL A 106 -6.69 11.00 18.29
N ILE A 107 -5.43 10.90 18.72
CA ILE A 107 -4.45 11.97 18.63
C ILE A 107 -3.04 11.41 18.46
N ALA A 108 -2.28 11.98 17.55
CA ALA A 108 -0.89 11.59 17.28
C ALA A 108 0.09 12.22 18.28
N LYS A 109 0.16 11.66 19.47
CA LYS A 109 1.12 12.06 20.52
C LYS A 109 1.70 10.84 21.23
N ASN A 110 2.75 11.04 21.98
CA ASN A 110 3.26 10.00 22.87
C ASN A 110 2.16 9.47 23.80
N ASN A 111 2.15 8.19 24.05
CA ASN A 111 1.17 7.52 24.91
C ASN A 111 -0.29 7.69 24.44
N SER A 112 -0.51 7.89 23.14
CA SER A 112 -1.87 8.05 22.60
C SER A 112 -2.51 6.72 22.17
N SER A 113 -1.84 5.60 22.37
CA SER A 113 -2.32 4.27 22.09
C SER A 113 -2.39 3.41 23.33
N PHE A 114 -3.32 2.48 23.34
CA PHE A 114 -3.41 1.40 24.29
C PHE A 114 -2.52 0.20 23.92
N CYS A 115 -1.69 0.35 22.89
CA CYS A 115 -0.73 -0.68 22.50
C CYS A 115 0.18 -1.01 23.69
N MET A 116 0.12 -2.27 24.10
CA MET A 116 0.85 -2.77 25.28
C MET A 116 2.33 -3.03 24.98
N TYR A 117 2.79 -2.79 23.77
CA TYR A 117 4.17 -3.04 23.39
C TYR A 117 5.12 -2.06 24.12
N VAL A 118 6.03 -2.62 24.87
CA VAL A 118 7.04 -1.86 25.62
C VAL A 118 7.97 -1.12 24.64
N GLY A 119 8.03 0.20 24.75
CA GLY A 119 8.85 1.06 23.90
C GLY A 119 8.13 1.62 22.66
N GLY A 120 6.87 1.23 22.40
CA GLY A 120 6.08 1.75 21.28
C GLY A 120 5.38 3.08 21.57
N GLN A 121 5.13 3.39 22.81
CA GLN A 121 4.30 4.51 23.23
C GLN A 121 4.86 5.89 22.84
N ASP A 122 6.18 6.05 22.84
CA ASP A 122 6.85 7.29 22.44
C ASP A 122 6.95 7.46 20.91
N ARG A 123 6.62 6.40 20.14
CA ARG A 123 6.74 6.35 18.68
C ARG A 123 5.44 6.67 17.94
N MET A 124 4.38 7.01 18.64
CA MET A 124 3.08 7.34 18.05
C MET A 124 2.90 8.83 17.74
N ALA A 125 3.83 9.69 18.14
CA ALA A 125 3.86 11.08 17.73
C ALA A 125 4.58 11.26 16.40
N TYR A 126 4.20 12.31 15.65
CA TYR A 126 4.97 12.73 14.48
C TYR A 126 6.34 13.26 14.90
N ARG A 127 7.40 12.69 14.32
CA ARG A 127 8.80 13.08 14.54
C ARG A 127 9.55 13.09 13.22
N ILE A 128 10.58 13.91 13.13
CA ILE A 128 11.49 13.96 11.97
C ILE A 128 12.26 12.64 11.82
N ALA A 129 12.60 12.01 12.95
CA ALA A 129 13.28 10.72 12.98
C ALA A 129 12.83 9.91 14.20
N HIS A 130 12.83 8.61 14.02
CA HIS A 130 12.63 7.62 15.06
C HIS A 130 13.85 6.69 15.12
N GLY A 131 14.11 6.12 16.27
CA GLY A 131 15.07 5.04 16.41
C GLY A 131 14.35 3.74 16.80
N PRO A 132 14.53 2.64 16.04
CA PRO A 132 15.34 2.50 14.81
C PRO A 132 14.77 3.27 13.63
N ALA A 133 15.59 3.52 12.59
CA ALA A 133 15.25 4.40 11.47
C ALA A 133 14.60 3.66 10.27
N CYS A 134 14.13 2.42 10.45
CA CYS A 134 13.52 1.63 9.38
C CYS A 134 12.32 2.34 8.73
N CYS A 135 11.41 2.90 9.54
CA CYS A 135 10.25 3.63 9.05
C CYS A 135 10.63 4.90 8.28
N ASN A 136 11.69 5.60 8.69
CA ASN A 136 12.21 6.76 7.96
C ASN A 136 12.69 6.39 6.55
N GLY A 137 13.35 5.23 6.41
CA GLY A 137 13.75 4.69 5.11
C GLY A 137 12.58 4.21 4.27
N ASN A 138 11.62 3.54 4.90
CA ASN A 138 10.52 2.89 4.21
C ASN A 138 9.42 3.86 3.74
N MET A 139 9.17 4.97 4.46
CA MET A 139 8.15 5.94 4.07
C MET A 139 8.32 6.47 2.65
N ASN A 140 9.57 6.58 2.18
CA ASN A 140 9.87 7.12 0.85
C ASN A 140 9.33 6.29 -0.31
N ARG A 141 8.98 5.03 -0.08
CA ARG A 141 8.46 4.13 -1.13
C ARG A 141 6.95 3.91 -1.09
N MET A 142 6.24 4.33 -0.03
CA MET A 142 4.80 4.11 0.10
C MET A 142 4.01 4.63 -1.09
N ILE A 143 4.09 5.94 -1.36
CA ILE A 143 3.38 6.57 -2.47
C ILE A 143 3.94 6.18 -3.84
N PRO A 144 5.28 6.14 -4.05
CA PRO A 144 5.83 5.65 -5.31
C PRO A 144 5.41 4.21 -5.67
N LEU A 145 5.25 3.33 -4.70
CA LEU A 145 4.76 1.97 -4.94
C LEU A 145 3.31 1.96 -5.46
N PHE A 146 2.44 2.78 -4.89
CA PHE A 146 1.09 2.99 -5.39
C PHE A 146 1.11 3.56 -6.81
N CYS A 147 1.81 4.68 -7.03
CA CYS A 147 1.89 5.32 -8.34
C CYS A 147 2.43 4.38 -9.43
N SER A 148 3.41 3.54 -9.11
CA SER A 148 4.01 2.60 -10.06
C SER A 148 3.05 1.49 -10.50
N ARG A 149 1.90 1.31 -9.86
CA ARG A 149 0.91 0.29 -10.15
C ARG A 149 -0.41 0.84 -10.70
N GLN A 150 -0.57 2.16 -10.81
CA GLN A 150 -1.79 2.77 -11.39
C GLN A 150 -2.03 2.28 -12.82
N TRP A 151 -0.97 2.17 -13.59
CA TRP A 151 -1.02 1.70 -14.97
C TRP A 151 -0.24 0.41 -15.14
N MET A 152 -0.86 -0.58 -15.74
CA MET A 152 -0.24 -1.88 -15.97
C MET A 152 -0.41 -2.32 -17.42
N LYS A 153 0.53 -3.11 -17.92
CA LYS A 153 0.42 -3.75 -19.23
C LYS A 153 -0.29 -5.11 -19.09
N LYS A 154 -1.20 -5.39 -20.01
CA LYS A 154 -1.85 -6.69 -20.16
C LYS A 154 -1.46 -7.31 -21.49
N GLY A 155 -0.51 -8.25 -21.44
CA GLY A 155 0.06 -8.83 -22.66
C GLY A 155 0.77 -7.77 -23.52
N ASP A 156 0.77 -7.98 -24.84
CA ASP A 156 1.52 -7.14 -25.76
C ASP A 156 0.82 -5.80 -26.09
N ASN A 157 -0.51 -5.77 -26.07
CA ASN A 157 -1.30 -4.66 -26.59
C ASN A 157 -2.39 -4.14 -25.65
N GLY A 158 -2.47 -4.63 -24.44
CA GLY A 158 -3.42 -4.17 -23.43
C GLY A 158 -2.81 -3.19 -22.45
N ILE A 159 -3.60 -2.21 -22.02
CA ILE A 159 -3.30 -1.27 -20.94
C ILE A 159 -4.44 -1.36 -19.92
N VAL A 160 -4.11 -1.37 -18.66
CA VAL A 160 -5.05 -1.42 -17.55
C VAL A 160 -4.81 -0.22 -16.65
N ALA A 161 -5.84 0.61 -16.44
CA ALA A 161 -5.90 1.53 -15.32
C ALA A 161 -6.31 0.69 -14.10
N ALA A 162 -5.34 0.35 -13.27
CA ALA A 162 -5.54 -0.60 -12.16
C ALA A 162 -5.98 0.11 -10.88
N MET A 163 -5.61 1.37 -10.72
CA MET A 163 -5.98 2.24 -9.60
C MET A 163 -6.10 3.67 -10.11
N TYR A 164 -6.87 4.51 -9.43
CA TYR A 164 -7.23 5.83 -9.92
C TYR A 164 -6.58 6.95 -9.12
N ALA A 165 -5.92 7.85 -9.83
CA ALA A 165 -5.48 9.15 -9.37
C ALA A 165 -5.07 10.02 -10.57
N PRO A 166 -5.04 11.35 -10.46
CA PRO A 166 -4.58 12.20 -11.55
C PRO A 166 -3.21 11.76 -12.04
N SER A 167 -3.12 11.36 -13.30
CA SER A 167 -1.89 10.77 -13.85
C SER A 167 -1.75 10.98 -15.35
N SER A 168 -0.51 10.82 -15.85
CA SER A 168 -0.21 10.74 -17.26
C SER A 168 0.69 9.55 -17.52
N PHE A 169 0.27 8.69 -18.44
CA PHE A 169 0.97 7.47 -18.79
C PHE A 169 1.29 7.45 -20.28
N THR A 170 2.57 7.36 -20.63
CA THR A 170 3.03 7.24 -22.02
C THR A 170 3.62 5.86 -22.25
N THR A 171 3.18 5.19 -23.32
CA THR A 171 3.69 3.87 -23.67
C THR A 171 3.64 3.64 -25.18
N LYS A 172 4.40 2.64 -25.61
CA LYS A 172 4.37 2.14 -26.99
C LYS A 172 3.83 0.71 -26.97
N LEU A 173 2.75 0.48 -27.71
CA LEU A 173 2.21 -0.86 -27.88
C LEU A 173 3.04 -1.64 -28.89
N LYS A 174 3.04 -2.96 -28.78
CA LYS A 174 3.76 -3.84 -29.70
C LYS A 174 3.20 -3.69 -31.13
N GLY A 175 4.09 -3.43 -32.07
CA GLY A 175 3.71 -3.20 -33.47
C GLY A 175 3.24 -1.79 -33.82
N SER A 176 3.04 -0.91 -32.82
CA SER A 176 2.75 0.50 -33.08
C SER A 176 4.02 1.27 -33.47
N LYS A 177 3.90 2.17 -34.45
CA LYS A 177 4.99 3.12 -34.78
C LYS A 177 5.04 4.27 -33.80
N ASN A 178 3.90 4.66 -33.22
CA ASN A 178 3.74 5.83 -32.38
C ASN A 178 3.59 5.44 -30.90
N GLU A 179 3.99 6.34 -30.03
CA GLU A 179 3.64 6.30 -28.61
C GLU A 179 2.21 6.79 -28.41
N ILE A 180 1.57 6.28 -27.38
CA ILE A 180 0.25 6.69 -26.92
C ILE A 180 0.44 7.31 -25.54
N THR A 181 -0.09 8.51 -25.33
CA THR A 181 -0.17 9.15 -24.04
C THR A 181 -1.63 9.15 -23.58
N ILE A 182 -1.86 8.63 -22.39
CA ILE A 182 -3.18 8.64 -21.75
C ILE A 182 -3.08 9.56 -20.55
N GLN A 183 -3.97 10.54 -20.49
CA GLN A 183 -4.15 11.42 -19.34
C GLN A 183 -5.38 10.97 -18.57
N GLU A 184 -5.24 10.79 -17.26
CA GLU A 184 -6.30 10.50 -16.34
C GLU A 184 -6.60 11.76 -15.53
N GLU A 185 -7.79 12.29 -15.72
CA GLU A 185 -8.31 13.48 -15.06
C GLU A 185 -9.38 13.06 -14.06
N THR A 186 -9.12 13.24 -12.77
CA THR A 186 -10.04 12.88 -11.70
C THR A 186 -9.71 13.64 -10.41
N ASN A 187 -10.70 13.77 -9.54
CA ASN A 187 -10.53 14.17 -8.13
C ASN A 187 -10.74 12.97 -7.18
N TYR A 188 -10.67 11.75 -7.71
CA TYR A 188 -10.77 10.53 -6.91
C TYR A 188 -9.73 10.54 -5.77
N PRO A 189 -10.07 10.15 -4.52
CA PRO A 189 -11.31 9.50 -4.09
C PRO A 189 -12.44 10.46 -3.65
N PHE A 190 -12.34 11.77 -3.85
CA PHE A 190 -13.34 12.75 -3.41
C PHE A 190 -14.51 12.88 -4.40
N GLU A 191 -14.31 12.47 -5.65
CA GLU A 191 -15.32 12.42 -6.70
C GLU A 191 -15.21 11.07 -7.44
N GLU A 192 -16.34 10.54 -7.92
CA GLU A 192 -16.40 9.25 -8.62
C GLU A 192 -16.18 9.36 -10.14
N THR A 193 -15.99 10.58 -10.66
CA THR A 193 -15.79 10.79 -12.10
C THR A 193 -14.33 10.63 -12.48
N ILE A 194 -14.06 9.74 -13.43
CA ILE A 194 -12.74 9.49 -13.98
C ILE A 194 -12.82 9.70 -15.50
N ARG A 195 -11.97 10.56 -16.06
CA ARG A 195 -11.91 10.85 -17.49
C ARG A 195 -10.57 10.45 -18.05
N PHE A 196 -10.58 9.70 -19.13
CA PHE A 196 -9.38 9.35 -19.88
C PHE A 196 -9.36 10.13 -21.20
N ARG A 197 -8.22 10.78 -21.47
CA ARG A 197 -7.92 11.43 -22.76
C ARG A 197 -6.73 10.73 -23.41
N MET A 198 -6.83 10.47 -24.71
CA MET A 198 -5.78 9.86 -25.53
C MET A 198 -5.46 10.75 -26.73
#